data_a563292ed270871c1128f13e5b179a1a
#
_entry.id   a563292ed270871c1128f13e5b179a1a
#
_cell.length_a   1.000
_cell.length_b   1.000
_cell.length_c   1.000
_cell.angle_alpha   90.00
_cell.angle_beta   90.00
_cell.angle_gamma   90.00
#
_symmetry.space_group_name_H-M   'P 1'
#
loop_
_entity.id
_entity.type
_entity.pdbx_description
1 polymer ?
#
loop_
_entity_poly.entity_id
_entity_poly.type
_entity_poly.pdbx_seq_one_letter_code
_entity_poly.pdbx_strand_id
1 'polypeptide(L)'
;FVAPPGSGKTVVGANLIARRKRNTLVLVHRTQLLEQWKSQLAIFLDLKPNQVGQIGGGKRKPIGSLDVAAFQSLDRDDGVDNSVATYGHVIVDECHHVPSVSFERVMREVKARYVIGLTATPRRRDGHHPILQFELGAVRYTINAKSQAAAQPFDHKLVIRETVFRLSGDQADTGIQEIYRQLAADEKRNRLILDDVVQPLAAGRSPL
;
A
#
# COMPACT_ATOMS: atom_id res chain seq x y z
N PHE A 1 1.47 -7.52 10.44
CA PHE A 1 2.79 -6.91 10.41
C PHE A 1 2.67 -5.41 10.16
N VAL A 2 3.21 -4.63 11.06
CA VAL A 2 3.14 -3.16 11.02
C VAL A 2 4.55 -2.61 10.80
N ALA A 3 4.72 -1.79 9.77
CA ALA A 3 6.02 -1.21 9.46
C ALA A 3 5.88 0.06 8.61
N PRO A 4 6.71 1.09 8.83
CA PRO A 4 6.67 2.34 8.08
C PRO A 4 6.80 2.13 6.56
N PRO A 5 6.43 3.12 5.73
CA PRO A 5 6.79 3.11 4.30
C PRO A 5 8.30 2.92 4.13
N GLY A 6 8.72 2.24 3.07
CA GLY A 6 10.15 1.97 2.80
C GLY A 6 10.82 0.93 3.71
N SER A 7 10.11 0.31 4.66
CA SER A 7 10.66 -0.69 5.59
C SER A 7 10.79 -2.10 5.01
N GLY A 8 10.50 -2.30 3.73
CA GLY A 8 10.60 -3.60 3.08
C GLY A 8 9.41 -4.53 3.31
N LYS A 9 8.19 -4.01 3.53
CA LYS A 9 6.97 -4.84 3.67
C LYS A 9 6.83 -5.88 2.57
N THR A 10 7.08 -5.51 1.31
CA THR A 10 7.02 -6.43 0.16
C THR A 10 8.08 -7.52 0.22
N VAL A 11 9.30 -7.17 0.69
CA VAL A 11 10.37 -8.15 0.91
C VAL A 11 9.96 -9.18 1.97
N VAL A 12 9.33 -8.73 3.06
CA VAL A 12 8.76 -9.62 4.08
C VAL A 12 7.71 -10.54 3.47
N GLY A 13 6.80 -10.00 2.65
CA GLY A 13 5.80 -10.78 1.92
C GLY A 13 6.45 -11.85 1.04
N ALA A 14 7.42 -11.47 0.20
CA ALA A 14 8.15 -12.39 -0.68
C ALA A 14 8.90 -13.48 0.13
N ASN A 15 9.55 -13.10 1.23
CA ASN A 15 10.23 -14.07 2.11
C ASN A 15 9.24 -15.10 2.69
N LEU A 16 8.07 -14.66 3.13
CA LEU A 16 7.03 -15.55 3.65
C LEU A 16 6.49 -16.50 2.57
N ILE A 17 6.33 -16.03 1.32
CA ILE A 17 5.95 -16.87 0.18
C ILE A 17 6.99 -17.97 -0.03
N ALA A 18 8.27 -17.59 -0.12
CA ALA A 18 9.38 -18.53 -0.31
C ALA A 18 9.47 -19.57 0.80
N ARG A 19 9.28 -19.17 2.06
CA ARG A 19 9.38 -20.06 3.22
C ARG A 19 8.20 -21.00 3.38
N ARG A 20 6.98 -20.52 3.14
CA ARG A 20 5.76 -21.29 3.34
C ARG A 20 5.48 -22.27 2.20
N LYS A 21 5.99 -22.00 1.01
CA LYS A 21 5.85 -22.85 -0.18
C LYS A 21 4.39 -23.29 -0.43
N ARG A 22 3.47 -22.36 -0.31
CA ARG A 22 2.05 -22.54 -0.57
C ARG A 22 1.62 -21.64 -1.71
N ASN A 23 0.63 -22.09 -2.46
CA ASN A 23 -0.04 -21.21 -3.42
C ASN A 23 -0.54 -19.97 -2.70
N THR A 24 -0.19 -18.81 -3.24
CA THR A 24 -0.36 -17.53 -2.55
C THR A 24 -1.17 -16.56 -3.37
N LEU A 25 -2.10 -15.88 -2.71
CA LEU A 25 -2.83 -14.74 -3.23
C LEU A 25 -2.39 -13.47 -2.49
N VAL A 26 -1.90 -12.47 -3.23
CA VAL A 26 -1.63 -11.13 -2.71
C VAL A 26 -2.80 -10.24 -3.05
N LEU A 27 -3.43 -9.67 -2.04
CA LEU A 27 -4.59 -8.80 -2.16
C LEU A 27 -4.18 -7.34 -2.01
N VAL A 28 -4.53 -6.50 -2.98
CA VAL A 28 -4.26 -5.06 -2.99
C VAL A 28 -5.54 -4.25 -3.15
N HIS A 29 -5.56 -3.02 -2.62
CA HIS A 29 -6.73 -2.15 -2.68
C HIS A 29 -6.77 -1.24 -3.92
N ARG A 30 -5.64 -1.08 -4.63
CA ARG A 30 -5.52 -0.25 -5.84
C ARG A 30 -4.89 -1.01 -6.99
N THR A 31 -5.39 -0.77 -8.19
CA THR A 31 -4.89 -1.43 -9.40
C THR A 31 -3.43 -1.10 -9.72
N GLN A 32 -2.95 0.09 -9.34
CA GLN A 32 -1.53 0.47 -9.52
C GLN A 32 -0.57 -0.43 -8.73
N LEU A 33 -1.02 -0.95 -7.58
CA LEU A 33 -0.22 -1.86 -6.76
C LEU A 33 -0.09 -3.27 -7.36
N LEU A 34 -0.97 -3.66 -8.30
CA LEU A 34 -0.88 -4.95 -8.97
C LEU A 34 0.45 -5.13 -9.71
N GLU A 35 0.78 -4.19 -10.57
CA GLU A 35 2.01 -4.25 -11.36
C GLU A 35 3.26 -4.09 -10.48
N GLN A 36 3.17 -3.25 -9.44
CA GLN A 36 4.26 -3.09 -8.47
C GLN A 36 4.56 -4.41 -7.75
N TRP A 37 3.53 -5.07 -7.21
CA TRP A 37 3.70 -6.36 -6.52
C TRP A 37 4.23 -7.44 -7.46
N LYS A 38 3.70 -7.54 -8.68
CA LYS A 38 4.17 -8.49 -9.68
C LYS A 38 5.65 -8.32 -10.00
N SER A 39 6.06 -7.08 -10.28
CA SER A 39 7.46 -6.77 -10.61
C SER A 39 8.39 -7.09 -9.43
N GLN A 40 8.00 -6.72 -8.22
CA GLN A 40 8.80 -6.98 -7.02
C GLN A 40 8.87 -8.47 -6.69
N LEU A 41 7.76 -9.21 -6.79
CA LEU A 41 7.77 -10.65 -6.58
C LEU A 41 8.65 -11.37 -7.62
N ALA A 42 8.60 -10.94 -8.88
CA ALA A 42 9.46 -11.50 -9.92
C ALA A 42 10.95 -11.31 -9.58
N ILE A 43 11.32 -10.12 -9.09
CA ILE A 43 12.71 -9.81 -8.68
C ILE A 43 13.10 -10.60 -7.43
N PHE A 44 12.30 -10.55 -6.36
CA PHE A 44 12.68 -11.12 -5.06
C PHE A 44 12.65 -12.66 -5.01
N LEU A 45 11.85 -13.27 -5.87
CA LEU A 45 11.70 -14.72 -5.95
C LEU A 45 12.40 -15.33 -7.17
N ASP A 46 13.12 -14.51 -7.96
CA ASP A 46 13.80 -14.92 -9.21
C ASP A 46 12.84 -15.65 -10.18
N LEU A 47 11.67 -15.01 -10.40
CA LEU A 47 10.62 -15.54 -11.24
C LEU A 47 10.55 -14.81 -12.60
N LYS A 48 10.15 -15.53 -13.64
CA LYS A 48 9.79 -14.90 -14.90
C LYS A 48 8.46 -14.12 -14.74
N PRO A 49 8.24 -13.04 -15.51
CA PRO A 49 7.03 -12.22 -15.38
C PRO A 49 5.70 -12.98 -15.57
N ASN A 50 5.71 -14.06 -16.33
CA ASN A 50 4.54 -14.92 -16.57
C ASN A 50 4.28 -15.94 -15.43
N GLN A 51 5.15 -16.01 -14.43
CA GLN A 51 5.00 -16.87 -13.26
C GLN A 51 4.31 -16.17 -12.08
N VAL A 52 3.86 -14.94 -12.27
CA VAL A 52 3.00 -14.21 -11.33
C VAL A 52 1.72 -13.81 -12.05
N GLY A 53 0.60 -14.39 -11.65
CA GLY A 53 -0.70 -14.12 -12.26
C GLY A 53 -1.31 -12.80 -11.77
N GLN A 54 -2.38 -12.39 -12.42
CA GLN A 54 -3.05 -11.11 -12.13
C GLN A 54 -4.56 -11.21 -12.28
N ILE A 55 -5.27 -10.65 -11.28
CA ILE A 55 -6.72 -10.47 -11.30
C ILE A 55 -7.02 -8.99 -11.01
N GLY A 56 -7.43 -8.25 -12.02
CA GLY A 56 -7.74 -6.82 -11.91
C GLY A 56 -6.93 -5.94 -12.85
N GLY A 57 -7.26 -4.65 -12.89
CA GLY A 57 -6.63 -3.72 -13.83
C GLY A 57 -6.91 -4.07 -15.30
N GLY A 58 -8.12 -4.54 -15.61
CA GLY A 58 -8.51 -4.98 -16.97
C GLY A 58 -7.94 -6.34 -17.39
N LYS A 59 -7.18 -7.02 -16.52
CA LYS A 59 -6.59 -8.34 -16.81
C LYS A 59 -7.15 -9.40 -15.86
N ARG A 60 -7.39 -10.60 -16.39
CA ARG A 60 -7.76 -11.77 -15.61
C ARG A 60 -6.98 -12.99 -16.11
N LYS A 61 -5.79 -13.16 -15.56
CA LYS A 61 -4.87 -14.24 -15.93
C LYS A 61 -4.28 -14.85 -14.64
N PRO A 62 -5.09 -15.50 -13.78
CA PRO A 62 -4.56 -16.22 -12.63
C PRO A 62 -3.79 -17.45 -13.09
N ILE A 63 -2.77 -17.83 -12.33
CA ILE A 63 -2.01 -19.07 -12.55
C ILE A 63 -2.22 -20.07 -11.39
N GLY A 64 -2.86 -19.65 -10.30
CA GLY A 64 -3.20 -20.49 -9.16
C GLY A 64 -2.07 -20.83 -8.19
N SER A 65 -0.83 -20.52 -8.55
CA SER A 65 0.35 -20.74 -7.68
C SER A 65 0.78 -19.48 -6.94
N LEU A 66 0.86 -18.36 -7.66
CA LEU A 66 1.20 -17.05 -7.11
C LEU A 66 0.48 -15.96 -7.92
N ASP A 67 -0.52 -15.36 -7.31
CA ASP A 67 -1.37 -14.39 -7.98
C ASP A 67 -1.48 -13.10 -7.18
N VAL A 68 -1.60 -11.97 -7.88
CA VAL A 68 -1.88 -10.67 -7.30
C VAL A 68 -3.27 -10.22 -7.77
N ALA A 69 -4.14 -9.84 -6.84
CA ALA A 69 -5.52 -9.47 -7.13
C ALA A 69 -5.92 -8.14 -6.49
N ALA A 70 -6.70 -7.34 -7.20
CA ALA A 70 -7.41 -6.22 -6.61
C ALA A 70 -8.72 -6.73 -5.96
N PHE A 71 -9.02 -6.28 -4.74
CA PHE A 71 -10.23 -6.70 -4.03
C PHE A 71 -11.49 -6.55 -4.86
N GLN A 72 -11.67 -5.38 -5.48
CA GLN A 72 -12.84 -5.06 -6.30
C GLN A 72 -13.01 -6.00 -7.51
N SER A 73 -11.94 -6.67 -7.92
CA SER A 73 -11.99 -7.61 -9.05
C SER A 73 -12.36 -9.03 -8.62
N LEU A 74 -12.39 -9.29 -7.33
CA LEU A 74 -12.80 -10.56 -6.72
C LEU A 74 -14.22 -10.50 -6.18
N ASP A 75 -14.69 -9.33 -5.76
CA ASP A 75 -16.06 -9.09 -5.32
C ASP A 75 -16.90 -8.60 -6.50
N ARG A 76 -17.88 -9.39 -6.92
CA ARG A 76 -18.73 -9.15 -8.06
C ARG A 76 -20.19 -9.11 -7.65
N ASP A 77 -21.05 -8.69 -8.55
CA ASP A 77 -22.50 -8.64 -8.32
C ASP A 77 -23.09 -10.03 -8.08
N ASP A 78 -22.52 -11.06 -8.70
CA ASP A 78 -22.92 -12.48 -8.59
C ASP A 78 -22.24 -13.22 -7.42
N GLY A 79 -21.38 -12.56 -6.66
CA GLY A 79 -20.67 -13.13 -5.51
C GLY A 79 -19.16 -12.97 -5.58
N VAL A 80 -18.48 -13.54 -4.59
CA VAL A 80 -17.02 -13.55 -4.53
C VAL A 80 -16.47 -14.64 -5.44
N ASP A 81 -15.37 -14.34 -6.10
CA ASP A 81 -14.67 -15.30 -6.94
C ASP A 81 -14.22 -16.54 -6.16
N ASN A 82 -14.73 -17.69 -6.51
CA ASN A 82 -14.48 -18.98 -5.82
C ASN A 82 -12.99 -19.36 -5.80
N SER A 83 -12.16 -18.83 -6.69
CA SER A 83 -10.72 -19.09 -6.68
C SER A 83 -10.04 -18.64 -5.39
N VAL A 84 -10.60 -17.67 -4.67
CA VAL A 84 -10.08 -17.17 -3.38
C VAL A 84 -9.93 -18.32 -2.37
N ALA A 85 -10.86 -19.25 -2.35
CA ALA A 85 -10.85 -20.39 -1.43
C ALA A 85 -9.76 -21.44 -1.71
N THR A 86 -9.11 -21.36 -2.86
CA THR A 86 -8.12 -22.37 -3.27
C THR A 86 -6.70 -22.05 -2.78
N TYR A 87 -6.41 -20.81 -2.35
CA TYR A 87 -5.09 -20.42 -1.89
C TYR A 87 -4.84 -20.84 -0.44
N GLY A 88 -3.65 -21.39 -0.20
CA GLY A 88 -3.20 -21.78 1.15
C GLY A 88 -2.54 -20.66 1.94
N HIS A 89 -2.20 -19.55 1.28
CA HIS A 89 -1.59 -18.36 1.85
C HIS A 89 -2.18 -17.10 1.23
N VAL A 90 -2.60 -16.15 2.06
CA VAL A 90 -3.13 -14.85 1.63
C VAL A 90 -2.33 -13.74 2.30
N ILE A 91 -1.89 -12.78 1.51
CA ILE A 91 -1.24 -11.54 1.95
C ILE A 91 -2.15 -10.38 1.61
N VAL A 92 -2.49 -9.56 2.58
CA VAL A 92 -3.30 -8.34 2.41
C VAL A 92 -2.39 -7.13 2.55
N ASP A 93 -2.15 -6.42 1.46
CA ASP A 93 -1.31 -5.22 1.47
C ASP A 93 -2.13 -3.98 1.80
N GLU A 94 -1.49 -3.04 2.53
CA GLU A 94 -2.08 -1.81 3.06
C GLU A 94 -3.47 -2.07 3.68
N CYS A 95 -3.52 -3.10 4.52
CA CYS A 95 -4.77 -3.62 5.07
C CYS A 95 -5.60 -2.59 5.86
N HIS A 96 -5.00 -1.48 6.29
CA HIS A 96 -5.72 -0.38 6.94
C HIS A 96 -6.67 0.38 6.00
N HIS A 97 -6.51 0.26 4.70
CA HIS A 97 -7.43 0.86 3.71
C HIS A 97 -8.66 0.00 3.42
N VAL A 98 -8.71 -1.21 3.91
CA VAL A 98 -9.60 -2.24 3.40
C VAL A 98 -10.92 -2.49 4.14
N PRO A 99 -11.26 -1.96 5.32
CA PRO A 99 -12.57 -2.21 5.88
C PRO A 99 -13.66 -1.60 4.99
N SER A 100 -14.11 -2.42 4.09
CA SER A 100 -15.25 -2.21 3.21
C SER A 100 -16.04 -3.50 3.20
N VAL A 101 -17.31 -3.43 2.86
CA VAL A 101 -18.16 -4.61 2.69
C VAL A 101 -17.52 -5.63 1.75
N SER A 102 -16.88 -5.17 0.67
CA SER A 102 -16.16 -6.02 -0.27
C SER A 102 -15.00 -6.79 0.36
N PHE A 103 -14.27 -6.16 1.29
CA PHE A 103 -13.18 -6.84 1.99
C PHE A 103 -13.71 -7.98 2.85
N GLU A 104 -14.70 -7.71 3.69
CA GLU A 104 -15.30 -8.74 4.54
C GLU A 104 -15.87 -9.90 3.70
N ARG A 105 -16.55 -9.59 2.58
CA ARG A 105 -17.06 -10.61 1.67
C ARG A 105 -15.96 -11.51 1.14
N VAL A 106 -14.87 -10.91 0.62
CA VAL A 106 -13.73 -11.68 0.10
C VAL A 106 -13.05 -12.47 1.22
N MET A 107 -12.82 -11.88 2.40
CA MET A 107 -12.14 -12.57 3.49
C MET A 107 -12.95 -13.73 4.08
N ARG A 108 -14.27 -13.67 4.07
CA ARG A 108 -15.15 -14.81 4.46
C ARG A 108 -14.97 -16.04 3.58
N GLU A 109 -14.63 -15.84 2.30
CA GLU A 109 -14.38 -16.95 1.37
C GLU A 109 -12.93 -17.47 1.43
N VAL A 110 -12.03 -16.78 2.13
CA VAL A 110 -10.63 -17.20 2.30
C VAL A 110 -10.57 -18.43 3.20
N LYS A 111 -10.07 -19.55 2.67
CA LYS A 111 -9.82 -20.81 3.41
C LYS A 111 -8.32 -21.05 3.65
N ALA A 112 -7.50 -20.01 3.50
CA ALA A 112 -6.07 -20.10 3.62
C ALA A 112 -5.64 -20.45 5.06
N ARG A 113 -4.69 -21.36 5.18
CA ARG A 113 -4.05 -21.67 6.47
C ARG A 113 -3.27 -20.48 7.02
N TYR A 114 -2.70 -19.67 6.13
CA TYR A 114 -1.88 -18.52 6.49
C TYR A 114 -2.47 -17.25 5.91
N VAL A 115 -2.80 -16.32 6.78
CA VAL A 115 -3.25 -14.99 6.42
C VAL A 115 -2.34 -13.98 7.09
N ILE A 116 -1.91 -12.95 6.37
CA ILE A 116 -1.10 -11.87 6.92
C ILE A 116 -1.53 -10.51 6.35
N GLY A 117 -1.76 -9.54 7.22
CA GLY A 117 -1.92 -8.14 6.86
C GLY A 117 -0.58 -7.40 6.95
N LEU A 118 -0.28 -6.59 5.94
CA LEU A 118 0.84 -5.66 5.89
C LEU A 118 0.28 -4.24 5.95
N THR A 119 0.80 -3.39 6.84
CA THR A 119 0.34 -2.00 6.95
C THR A 119 1.42 -1.08 7.52
N ALA A 120 1.35 0.19 7.16
CA ALA A 120 2.14 1.24 7.80
C ALA A 120 1.45 1.81 9.05
N THR A 121 0.12 1.83 9.06
CA THR A 121 -0.69 2.46 10.09
C THR A 121 -1.76 1.49 10.61
N PRO A 122 -1.54 0.86 11.79
CA PRO A 122 -2.49 -0.12 12.33
C PRO A 122 -3.76 0.53 12.90
N ARG A 123 -3.71 1.84 13.18
CA ARG A 123 -4.85 2.59 13.73
C ARG A 123 -5.53 3.39 12.64
N ARG A 124 -6.84 3.22 12.53
CA ARG A 124 -7.70 4.00 11.64
C ARG A 124 -8.30 5.18 12.40
N ARG A 125 -8.44 6.30 11.72
CA ARG A 125 -9.08 7.51 12.28
C ARG A 125 -10.59 7.32 12.52
N ASP A 126 -11.23 6.42 11.77
CA ASP A 126 -12.67 6.12 11.86
C ASP A 126 -13.04 5.06 12.91
N GLY A 127 -12.08 4.53 13.68
CA GLY A 127 -12.32 3.56 14.74
C GLY A 127 -12.59 2.12 14.29
N HIS A 128 -12.65 1.82 12.98
CA HIS A 128 -12.94 0.48 12.45
C HIS A 128 -11.74 -0.49 12.46
N HIS A 129 -10.69 -0.18 13.22
CA HIS A 129 -9.55 -1.08 13.39
C HIS A 129 -9.86 -2.46 14.02
N PRO A 130 -10.92 -2.66 14.84
CA PRO A 130 -11.23 -4.00 15.33
C PRO A 130 -11.54 -5.00 14.22
N ILE A 131 -12.18 -4.58 13.12
CA ILE A 131 -12.49 -5.45 11.97
C ILE A 131 -11.22 -6.08 11.39
N LEU A 132 -10.14 -5.30 11.29
CA LEU A 132 -8.86 -5.82 10.81
C LEU A 132 -8.30 -6.93 11.72
N GLN A 133 -8.49 -6.80 13.03
CA GLN A 133 -8.03 -7.82 13.98
C GLN A 133 -8.88 -9.08 13.93
N PHE A 134 -10.17 -8.96 13.67
CA PHE A 134 -11.05 -10.13 13.49
C PHE A 134 -10.66 -10.92 12.24
N GLU A 135 -10.40 -10.25 11.12
CA GLU A 135 -10.13 -10.90 9.84
C GLU A 135 -8.66 -11.34 9.68
N LEU A 136 -7.72 -10.55 10.18
CA LEU A 136 -6.28 -10.77 9.96
C LEU A 136 -5.53 -11.21 11.22
N GLY A 137 -6.22 -11.24 12.36
CA GLY A 137 -5.62 -11.56 13.66
C GLY A 137 -4.88 -10.38 14.30
N ALA A 138 -4.35 -10.61 15.49
CA ALA A 138 -3.63 -9.62 16.28
C ALA A 138 -2.33 -9.18 15.60
N VAL A 139 -1.90 -7.95 15.89
CA VAL A 139 -0.57 -7.46 15.47
C VAL A 139 0.53 -8.33 16.08
N ARG A 140 1.28 -9.03 15.24
CA ARG A 140 2.36 -9.96 15.65
C ARG A 140 3.73 -9.31 15.67
N TYR A 141 3.93 -8.28 14.87
CA TYR A 141 5.22 -7.61 14.77
C TYR A 141 5.05 -6.16 14.33
N THR A 142 5.81 -5.25 14.97
CA THR A 142 5.82 -3.82 14.65
C THR A 142 7.26 -3.34 14.53
N ILE A 143 7.58 -2.70 13.41
CA ILE A 143 8.83 -1.93 13.27
C ILE A 143 8.54 -0.50 13.70
N ASN A 144 9.31 -0.01 14.68
CA ASN A 144 9.22 1.37 15.11
C ASN A 144 9.95 2.29 14.12
N ALA A 145 9.28 3.35 13.65
CA ALA A 145 9.87 4.30 12.72
C ALA A 145 11.15 4.97 13.26
N LYS A 146 11.21 5.24 14.57
CA LYS A 146 12.41 5.82 15.21
C LYS A 146 13.59 4.85 15.19
N SER A 147 13.36 3.58 15.49
CA SER A 147 14.41 2.55 15.44
C SER A 147 14.89 2.31 14.02
N GLN A 148 14.00 2.37 13.05
CA GLN A 148 14.36 2.25 11.63
C GLN A 148 15.19 3.45 11.18
N ALA A 149 14.79 4.69 11.51
CA ALA A 149 15.54 5.89 11.18
C ALA A 149 16.96 5.87 11.79
N ALA A 150 17.09 5.41 13.04
CA ALA A 150 18.38 5.29 13.71
C ALA A 150 19.30 4.21 13.10
N ALA A 151 18.74 3.22 12.40
CA ALA A 151 19.50 2.17 11.73
C ALA A 151 19.91 2.53 10.29
N GLN A 152 19.44 3.65 9.75
CA GLN A 152 19.80 4.11 8.40
C GLN A 152 21.15 4.81 8.42
N PRO A 153 21.99 4.63 7.37
CA PRO A 153 23.35 5.21 7.30
C PRO A 153 23.37 6.71 6.93
N PHE A 154 22.25 7.42 7.10
CA PHE A 154 22.12 8.84 6.78
C PHE A 154 21.28 9.58 7.81
N ASP A 155 21.58 10.85 8.02
CA ASP A 155 20.83 11.71 8.92
C ASP A 155 19.58 12.28 8.25
N HIS A 156 18.48 12.23 8.98
CA HIS A 156 17.22 12.85 8.55
C HIS A 156 17.17 14.30 9.04
N LYS A 157 17.00 15.25 8.12
CA LYS A 157 16.83 16.67 8.44
C LYS A 157 15.47 17.14 7.96
N LEU A 158 14.65 17.61 8.89
CA LEU A 158 13.41 18.30 8.56
C LEU A 158 13.72 19.78 8.31
N VAL A 159 13.41 20.27 7.13
CA VAL A 159 13.51 21.69 6.77
C VAL A 159 12.09 22.23 6.61
N ILE A 160 11.68 23.08 7.54
CA ILE A 160 10.38 23.75 7.47
C ILE A 160 10.49 24.96 6.57
N ARG A 161 9.57 25.07 5.60
CA ARG A 161 9.43 26.22 4.69
C ARG A 161 8.10 26.90 4.93
N GLU A 162 8.14 28.15 5.33
CA GLU A 162 6.94 28.97 5.46
C GLU A 162 6.53 29.53 4.09
N THR A 163 5.24 29.60 3.83
CA THR A 163 4.67 30.18 2.62
C THR A 163 3.74 31.32 2.98
N VAL A 164 3.60 32.30 2.08
CA VAL A 164 2.65 33.41 2.22
C VAL A 164 1.24 33.07 1.69
N PHE A 165 1.04 31.80 1.32
CA PHE A 165 -0.25 31.34 0.81
C PHE A 165 -1.38 31.61 1.80
N ARG A 166 -2.49 32.16 1.30
CA ARG A 166 -3.73 32.34 2.06
C ARG A 166 -4.89 31.87 1.21
N LEU A 167 -5.81 31.13 1.82
CA LEU A 167 -7.06 30.76 1.18
C LEU A 167 -7.89 32.01 0.87
N SER A 168 -8.37 32.10 -0.36
CA SER A 168 -9.34 33.12 -0.78
C SER A 168 -10.75 32.57 -0.55
N GLY A 169 -11.62 33.32 0.13
CA GLY A 169 -12.99 32.93 0.44
C GLY A 169 -13.25 32.59 1.91
N ASP A 170 -14.48 32.23 2.23
CA ASP A 170 -14.87 31.86 3.59
C ASP A 170 -14.28 30.47 3.93
N GLN A 171 -13.41 30.42 4.94
CA GLN A 171 -12.68 29.20 5.33
C GLN A 171 -13.62 28.06 5.79
N ALA A 172 -14.83 28.42 6.26
CA ALA A 172 -15.79 27.45 6.82
C ALA A 172 -16.49 26.61 5.72
N ASP A 173 -16.58 27.14 4.49
CA ASP A 173 -17.37 26.52 3.41
C ASP A 173 -16.50 26.05 2.22
N THR A 174 -15.18 26.25 2.29
CA THR A 174 -14.29 25.89 1.18
C THR A 174 -14.02 24.40 1.15
N GLY A 175 -14.56 23.68 0.19
CA GLY A 175 -14.33 22.25 -0.02
C GLY A 175 -12.86 21.94 -0.31
N ILE A 176 -12.41 20.74 0.08
CA ILE A 176 -11.00 20.29 -0.04
C ILE A 176 -10.46 20.39 -1.49
N GLN A 177 -11.30 20.19 -2.49
CA GLN A 177 -10.93 20.28 -3.91
C GLN A 177 -10.54 21.72 -4.28
N GLU A 178 -11.28 22.72 -3.77
CA GLU A 178 -10.99 24.12 -3.99
C GLU A 178 -9.70 24.54 -3.29
N ILE A 179 -9.45 24.04 -2.07
CA ILE A 179 -8.18 24.25 -1.36
C ILE A 179 -7.00 23.73 -2.21
N TYR A 180 -7.10 22.53 -2.76
CA TYR A 180 -6.06 21.97 -3.61
C TYR A 180 -5.88 22.76 -4.90
N ARG A 181 -6.97 23.26 -5.50
CA ARG A 181 -6.91 24.09 -6.70
C ARG A 181 -6.15 25.39 -6.44
N GLN A 182 -6.46 26.08 -5.33
CA GLN A 182 -5.78 27.32 -4.96
C GLN A 182 -4.30 27.08 -4.59
N LEU A 183 -3.99 26.01 -3.87
CA LEU A 183 -2.61 25.61 -3.58
C LEU A 183 -1.81 25.32 -4.85
N ALA A 184 -2.41 24.65 -5.84
CA ALA A 184 -1.76 24.35 -7.11
C ALA A 184 -1.55 25.62 -7.98
N ALA A 185 -2.40 26.62 -7.83
CA ALA A 185 -2.30 27.88 -8.56
C ALA A 185 -1.37 28.92 -7.92
N ASP A 186 -0.88 28.69 -6.69
CA ASP A 186 0.03 29.64 -6.01
C ASP A 186 1.45 29.57 -6.59
N GLU A 187 1.75 30.53 -7.48
CA GLU A 187 3.06 30.60 -8.16
C GLU A 187 4.25 30.77 -7.19
N LYS A 188 4.08 31.56 -6.12
CA LYS A 188 5.15 31.81 -5.15
C LYS A 188 5.51 30.53 -4.40
N ARG A 189 4.49 29.79 -3.96
CA ARG A 189 4.66 28.50 -3.32
C ARG A 189 5.27 27.46 -4.29
N ASN A 190 4.79 27.43 -5.52
CA ASN A 190 5.31 26.51 -6.54
C ASN A 190 6.79 26.80 -6.88
N ARG A 191 7.17 28.08 -6.96
CA ARG A 191 8.56 28.48 -7.17
C ARG A 191 9.45 28.05 -6.00
N LEU A 192 9.00 28.26 -4.76
CA LEU A 192 9.74 27.82 -3.57
C LEU A 192 9.98 26.30 -3.60
N ILE A 193 8.95 25.51 -3.94
CA ILE A 193 9.07 24.05 -4.06
C ILE A 193 10.06 23.68 -5.18
N LEU A 194 9.97 24.35 -6.33
CA LEU A 194 10.88 24.11 -7.45
C LEU A 194 12.33 24.41 -7.08
N ASP A 195 12.58 25.53 -6.42
CA ASP A 195 13.92 25.92 -5.97
C ASP A 195 14.48 24.90 -4.96
N ASP A 196 13.65 24.39 -4.05
CA ASP A 196 14.04 23.35 -3.08
C ASP A 196 14.35 21.98 -3.74
N VAL A 197 13.89 21.76 -4.97
CA VAL A 197 14.25 20.57 -5.78
C VAL A 197 15.49 20.85 -6.62
N VAL A 198 15.58 22.01 -7.27
CA VAL A 198 16.67 22.35 -8.20
C VAL A 198 18.00 22.54 -7.47
N GLN A 199 18.00 23.20 -6.30
CA GLN A 199 19.23 23.43 -5.53
C GLN A 199 19.95 22.13 -5.11
N PRO A 200 19.27 21.11 -4.54
CA PRO A 200 19.90 19.83 -4.27
C PRO A 200 20.42 19.13 -5.53
N LEU A 201 19.69 19.21 -6.65
CA LEU A 201 20.14 18.65 -7.94
C LEU A 201 21.46 19.30 -8.39
N ALA A 202 21.56 20.64 -8.33
CA ALA A 202 22.78 21.35 -8.66
C ALA A 202 23.96 21.00 -7.73
N ALA A 203 23.64 20.56 -6.48
CA ALA A 203 24.62 20.08 -5.50
C ALA A 203 24.94 18.57 -5.66
N GLY A 204 24.50 17.91 -6.74
CA GLY A 204 24.74 16.49 -7.01
C GLY A 204 23.93 15.53 -6.13
N ARG A 205 22.87 16.00 -5.49
CA ARG A 205 21.94 15.15 -4.72
C ARG A 205 20.80 14.64 -5.62
N SER A 206 20.22 13.51 -5.27
CA SER A 206 19.04 12.96 -5.94
C SER A 206 17.81 13.23 -5.08
N PRO A 207 17.00 14.27 -5.36
CA PRO A 207 15.71 14.44 -4.71
C PRO A 207 14.76 13.35 -5.16
N LEU A 208 13.98 12.81 -4.22
CA LEU A 208 12.96 11.77 -4.43
C LEU A 208 11.59 12.39 -4.68
#